data_963aeace7bcd022059c4baf917c9ef00
#
_entry.id   963aeace7bcd022059c4baf917c9ef00
#
_cell.length_a   1.000
_cell.length_b   1.000
_cell.length_c   1.000
_cell.angle_alpha   90.00
_cell.angle_beta   90.00
_cell.angle_gamma   90.00
#
_symmetry.space_group_name_H-M   'P 1'
#
loop_
_entity.id
_entity.type
_entity.pdbx_description
1 polymer ?
#
loop_
_entity_poly.entity_id
_entity_poly.type
_entity_poly.pdbx_seq_one_letter_code
_entity_poly.pdbx_strand_id
1 'polypeptide(L)'
;AKFPLIRHYRESSGPSDTPQAEGKGAWQICTPDTVGGFSAALYFFGREIHKEVGVPVGLINTSVGGTPIESWVAAEVQSSDPETKANYDTRLETHRKFDPAQAPALHQKQLAIWKAASEKAKAAGTPFVVPPPKDPHAMYKLKGGPAGLFNGKVVNLVPYTLRGMLWYQGEGNAGNPGLYHKQLTQLVTSWRTLWQ
;
A
#
# COMPACT_ATOMS: atom_id res chain seq x y z
N ALA A 1 -6.56 25.01 1.76
CA ALA A 1 -5.61 25.42 0.71
C ALA A 1 -6.36 25.68 -0.59
N LYS A 2 -5.91 26.62 -1.41
CA LYS A 2 -6.51 26.96 -2.71
C LYS A 2 -5.39 26.99 -3.75
N PHE A 3 -5.20 25.87 -4.46
CA PHE A 3 -4.20 25.73 -5.51
C PHE A 3 -4.84 25.09 -6.75
N PRO A 4 -5.56 25.85 -7.59
CA PRO A 4 -6.36 25.30 -8.68
C PRO A 4 -5.53 24.59 -9.78
N LEU A 5 -4.24 24.86 -9.84
CA LEU A 5 -3.30 24.19 -10.74
C LEU A 5 -2.71 22.91 -10.16
N ILE A 6 -3.04 22.55 -8.90
CA ILE A 6 -2.72 21.24 -8.33
C ILE A 6 -3.96 20.37 -8.40
N ARG A 7 -3.80 19.17 -8.94
CA ARG A 7 -4.85 18.14 -9.00
C ARG A 7 -4.36 16.85 -8.37
N HIS A 8 -5.25 16.17 -7.69
CA HIS A 8 -4.98 14.90 -7.06
C HIS A 8 -5.87 13.81 -7.65
N TYR A 9 -5.27 12.73 -8.11
CA TYR A 9 -5.95 11.51 -8.53
C TYR A 9 -5.82 10.48 -7.43
N ARG A 10 -6.94 9.98 -6.93
CA ARG A 10 -6.96 8.85 -6.01
C ARG A 10 -7.28 7.59 -6.80
N GLU A 11 -6.26 6.76 -6.99
CA GLU A 11 -6.42 5.44 -7.56
C GLU A 11 -7.16 4.55 -6.56
N SER A 12 -8.33 4.04 -6.92
CA SER A 12 -9.26 3.34 -6.02
C SER A 12 -9.53 1.87 -6.39
N SER A 13 -8.76 1.31 -7.35
CA SER A 13 -8.81 -0.11 -7.64
C SER A 13 -8.36 -0.95 -6.44
N GLY A 14 -8.84 -2.18 -6.38
CA GLY A 14 -8.35 -3.18 -5.41
C GLY A 14 -7.10 -3.91 -5.92
N PRO A 15 -6.53 -4.79 -5.09
CA PRO A 15 -5.52 -5.74 -5.55
C PRO A 15 -6.12 -6.71 -6.57
N SER A 16 -5.27 -7.29 -7.43
CA SER A 16 -5.66 -8.29 -8.43
C SER A 16 -4.58 -9.37 -8.55
N ASP A 17 -5.00 -10.60 -8.81
CA ASP A 17 -4.08 -11.72 -9.06
C ASP A 17 -3.43 -11.63 -10.45
N THR A 18 -4.00 -10.83 -11.35
CA THR A 18 -3.51 -10.60 -12.71
C THR A 18 -3.40 -9.11 -13.02
N PRO A 19 -2.45 -8.69 -13.90
CA PRO A 19 -2.34 -7.30 -14.33
C PRO A 19 -3.65 -6.76 -14.90
N GLN A 20 -4.04 -5.56 -14.49
CA GLN A 20 -5.27 -4.88 -14.94
C GLN A 20 -4.89 -3.71 -15.85
N ALA A 21 -5.42 -3.71 -17.07
CA ALA A 21 -5.17 -2.61 -18.02
C ALA A 21 -5.89 -1.32 -17.63
N GLU A 22 -6.99 -1.43 -16.89
CA GLU A 22 -7.81 -0.29 -16.48
C GLU A 22 -7.84 -0.13 -14.97
N GLY A 23 -7.70 1.10 -14.49
CA GLY A 23 -7.82 1.49 -13.09
C GLY A 23 -9.10 2.27 -12.82
N LYS A 24 -9.42 2.42 -11.54
CA LYS A 24 -10.56 3.22 -11.04
C LYS A 24 -10.03 4.41 -10.28
N GLY A 25 -10.62 5.57 -10.49
CA GLY A 25 -10.26 6.76 -9.74
C GLY A 25 -10.87 8.03 -10.33
N ALA A 26 -10.59 9.15 -9.67
CA ALA A 26 -11.04 10.45 -10.14
C ALA A 26 -10.03 11.55 -9.81
N TRP A 27 -9.89 12.51 -10.71
CA TRP A 27 -9.14 13.73 -10.48
C TRP A 27 -9.95 14.75 -9.68
N GLN A 28 -9.33 15.33 -8.67
CA GLN A 28 -9.90 16.41 -7.86
C GLN A 28 -8.98 17.64 -7.92
N ILE A 29 -9.57 18.81 -8.10
CA ILE A 29 -8.84 20.09 -8.01
C ILE A 29 -8.58 20.38 -6.53
N CYS A 30 -7.41 20.94 -6.22
CA CYS A 30 -7.07 21.36 -4.86
C CYS A 30 -7.85 22.62 -4.46
N THR A 31 -8.87 22.42 -3.64
CA THR A 31 -9.69 23.45 -3.01
C THR A 31 -9.71 23.28 -1.50
N PRO A 32 -10.21 24.25 -0.71
CA PRO A 32 -10.41 24.05 0.72
C PRO A 32 -11.27 22.83 1.07
N ASP A 33 -12.25 22.50 0.23
CA ASP A 33 -13.21 21.42 0.48
C ASP A 33 -12.62 20.04 0.13
N THR A 34 -11.69 19.96 -0.83
CA THR A 34 -11.14 18.69 -1.34
C THR A 34 -9.81 18.31 -0.72
N VAL A 35 -8.98 19.30 -0.35
CA VAL A 35 -7.59 19.06 0.07
C VAL A 35 -7.46 18.19 1.33
N GLY A 36 -8.46 18.19 2.21
CA GLY A 36 -8.49 17.33 3.40
C GLY A 36 -8.49 15.84 3.08
N GLY A 37 -8.92 15.44 1.86
CA GLY A 37 -8.91 14.07 1.37
C GLY A 37 -7.62 13.67 0.62
N PHE A 38 -6.68 14.59 0.42
CA PHE A 38 -5.43 14.32 -0.29
C PHE A 38 -4.42 13.60 0.61
N SER A 39 -3.49 12.86 -0.01
CA SER A 39 -2.29 12.40 0.70
C SER A 39 -1.46 13.59 1.15
N ALA A 40 -1.24 13.75 2.46
CA ALA A 40 -0.50 14.88 3.00
C ALA A 40 0.94 14.93 2.45
N ALA A 41 1.66 13.80 2.47
CA ALA A 41 3.03 13.73 1.94
C ALA A 41 3.09 14.17 0.47
N LEU A 42 2.18 13.63 -0.35
CA LEU A 42 2.12 13.96 -1.78
C LEU A 42 1.71 15.41 -2.02
N TYR A 43 0.74 15.90 -1.26
CA TYR A 43 0.28 17.30 -1.37
C TYR A 43 1.37 18.32 -1.01
N PHE A 44 2.03 18.14 0.14
CA PHE A 44 3.06 19.09 0.56
C PHE A 44 4.27 19.08 -0.39
N PHE A 45 4.69 17.90 -0.87
CA PHE A 45 5.72 17.80 -1.89
C PHE A 45 5.31 18.48 -3.20
N GLY A 46 4.12 18.16 -3.73
CA GLY A 46 3.64 18.73 -4.99
C GLY A 46 3.38 20.24 -4.92
N ARG A 47 2.99 20.75 -3.75
CA ARG A 47 2.84 22.19 -3.52
C ARG A 47 4.17 22.94 -3.65
N GLU A 48 5.24 22.41 -3.06
CA GLU A 48 6.56 23.05 -3.18
C GLU A 48 7.09 22.97 -4.62
N ILE A 49 6.93 21.83 -5.31
CA ILE A 49 7.25 21.74 -6.74
C ILE A 49 6.47 22.78 -7.55
N HIS A 50 5.16 22.93 -7.30
CA HIS A 50 4.34 23.92 -8.00
C HIS A 50 4.83 25.36 -7.77
N LYS A 51 5.24 25.71 -6.55
CA LYS A 51 5.77 27.02 -6.22
C LYS A 51 7.09 27.30 -6.94
N GLU A 52 7.99 26.32 -6.97
CA GLU A 52 9.33 26.46 -7.56
C GLU A 52 9.30 26.55 -9.08
N VAL A 53 8.47 25.74 -9.74
CA VAL A 53 8.47 25.65 -11.20
C VAL A 53 7.32 26.40 -11.88
N GLY A 54 6.31 26.87 -11.14
CA GLY A 54 5.21 27.68 -11.65
C GLY A 54 4.23 26.97 -12.61
N VAL A 55 4.32 25.65 -12.76
CA VAL A 55 3.48 24.85 -13.70
C VAL A 55 2.41 24.06 -12.99
N PRO A 56 1.35 23.61 -13.69
CA PRO A 56 0.37 22.68 -13.13
C PRO A 56 1.01 21.37 -12.66
N VAL A 57 0.54 20.83 -11.53
CA VAL A 57 1.04 19.57 -10.94
C VAL A 57 -0.09 18.57 -10.75
N GLY A 58 0.07 17.40 -11.36
CA GLY A 58 -0.79 16.23 -11.14
C GLY A 58 -0.18 15.30 -10.10
N LEU A 59 -0.95 14.96 -9.08
CA LEU A 59 -0.57 14.09 -7.97
C LEU A 59 -1.38 12.80 -8.02
N ILE A 60 -0.72 11.66 -8.28
CA ILE A 60 -1.38 10.35 -8.33
C ILE A 60 -1.08 9.59 -7.03
N ASN A 61 -2.11 9.26 -6.28
CA ASN A 61 -2.01 8.50 -5.04
C ASN A 61 -2.55 7.08 -5.20
N THR A 62 -1.67 6.10 -5.10
CA THR A 62 -2.01 4.67 -5.13
C THR A 62 -1.92 3.99 -3.77
N SER A 63 -1.50 4.71 -2.72
CA SER A 63 -1.12 4.13 -1.42
C SER A 63 -2.22 3.30 -0.75
N VAL A 64 -1.80 2.19 -0.14
CA VAL A 64 -2.63 1.32 0.72
C VAL A 64 -1.89 1.08 2.03
N GLY A 65 -2.45 1.55 3.14
CA GLY A 65 -1.80 1.49 4.44
C GLY A 65 -1.57 0.06 4.96
N GLY A 66 -0.42 -0.16 5.61
CA GLY A 66 -0.07 -1.43 6.25
C GLY A 66 0.20 -2.57 5.27
N THR A 67 0.64 -2.27 4.05
CA THR A 67 1.00 -3.26 3.03
C THR A 67 2.51 -3.50 2.99
N PRO A 68 2.95 -4.75 2.78
CA PRO A 68 4.36 -5.05 2.59
C PRO A 68 4.79 -4.75 1.15
N ILE A 69 6.10 -4.56 0.94
CA ILE A 69 6.67 -4.16 -0.37
C ILE A 69 6.40 -5.19 -1.48
N GLU A 70 6.38 -6.47 -1.15
CA GLU A 70 6.12 -7.56 -2.11
C GLU A 70 4.74 -7.49 -2.77
N SER A 71 3.79 -6.76 -2.21
CA SER A 71 2.50 -6.49 -2.87
C SER A 71 2.64 -5.52 -4.06
N TRP A 72 3.74 -4.75 -4.11
CA TRP A 72 3.98 -3.67 -5.07
C TRP A 72 5.03 -3.99 -6.13
N VAL A 73 5.65 -5.16 -6.08
CA VAL A 73 6.65 -5.63 -7.05
C VAL A 73 6.03 -6.72 -7.90
N ALA A 74 6.23 -6.66 -9.23
CA ALA A 74 5.75 -7.66 -10.16
C ALA A 74 6.26 -9.07 -9.83
N ALA A 75 5.45 -10.10 -10.09
CA ALA A 75 5.77 -11.49 -9.75
C ALA A 75 7.06 -11.99 -10.43
N GLU A 76 7.25 -11.66 -11.69
CA GLU A 76 8.45 -12.01 -12.48
C GLU A 76 9.72 -11.36 -11.91
N VAL A 77 9.60 -10.13 -11.41
CA VAL A 77 10.73 -9.41 -10.78
C VAL A 77 11.11 -10.07 -9.47
N GLN A 78 10.13 -10.40 -8.62
CA GLN A 78 10.39 -11.11 -7.37
C GLN A 78 10.97 -12.52 -7.59
N SER A 79 10.61 -13.15 -8.71
CA SER A 79 11.08 -14.48 -9.09
C SER A 79 12.49 -14.49 -9.69
N SER A 80 13.08 -13.33 -9.99
CA SER A 80 14.40 -13.22 -10.61
C SER A 80 15.58 -13.43 -9.64
N ASP A 81 15.35 -13.36 -8.33
CA ASP A 81 16.34 -13.61 -7.28
C ASP A 81 15.85 -14.73 -6.36
N PRO A 82 16.68 -15.72 -5.99
CA PRO A 82 16.24 -16.88 -5.20
C PRO A 82 15.64 -16.53 -3.83
N GLU A 83 16.15 -15.50 -3.15
CA GLU A 83 15.68 -15.12 -1.82
C GLU A 83 14.34 -14.41 -1.88
N THR A 84 14.17 -13.45 -2.81
CA THR A 84 12.89 -12.77 -3.01
C THR A 84 11.83 -13.71 -3.57
N LYS A 85 12.22 -14.69 -4.42
CA LYS A 85 11.35 -15.76 -4.89
C LYS A 85 10.84 -16.64 -3.76
N ALA A 86 11.71 -17.09 -2.86
CA ALA A 86 11.31 -17.92 -1.72
C ALA A 86 10.30 -17.19 -0.82
N ASN A 87 10.50 -15.89 -0.59
CA ASN A 87 9.54 -15.08 0.15
C ASN A 87 8.20 -14.92 -0.63
N TYR A 88 8.27 -14.66 -1.93
CA TYR A 88 7.10 -14.56 -2.81
C TYR A 88 6.27 -15.85 -2.76
N ASP A 89 6.89 -17.02 -2.96
CA ASP A 89 6.22 -18.31 -2.96
C ASP A 89 5.53 -18.59 -1.62
N THR A 90 6.23 -18.35 -0.50
CA THR A 90 5.68 -18.51 0.85
C THR A 90 4.45 -17.64 1.09
N ARG A 91 4.51 -16.38 0.66
CA ARG A 91 3.40 -15.44 0.81
C ARG A 91 2.24 -15.78 -0.12
N LEU A 92 2.53 -16.22 -1.33
CA LEU A 92 1.52 -16.66 -2.29
C LEU A 92 0.77 -17.91 -1.78
N GLU A 93 1.51 -18.86 -1.21
CA GLU A 93 0.90 -20.04 -0.58
C GLU A 93 0.01 -19.66 0.61
N THR A 94 0.49 -18.75 1.48
CA THR A 94 -0.30 -18.23 2.60
C THR A 94 -1.56 -17.53 2.12
N HIS A 95 -1.46 -16.72 1.06
CA HIS A 95 -2.59 -16.04 0.45
C HIS A 95 -3.62 -17.03 -0.13
N ARG A 96 -3.18 -18.06 -0.83
CA ARG A 96 -4.05 -19.09 -1.40
C ARG A 96 -4.74 -19.97 -0.35
N LYS A 97 -4.10 -20.18 0.79
CA LYS A 97 -4.67 -20.94 1.92
C LYS A 97 -5.65 -20.11 2.77
N PHE A 98 -5.76 -18.82 2.56
CA PHE A 98 -6.68 -18.01 3.31
C PHE A 98 -8.12 -18.38 2.98
N ASP A 99 -8.88 -18.77 4.00
CA ASP A 99 -10.30 -19.11 3.87
C ASP A 99 -11.17 -17.95 4.39
N PRO A 100 -11.84 -17.20 3.50
CA PRO A 100 -12.72 -16.10 3.88
C PRO A 100 -13.88 -16.52 4.77
N ALA A 101 -14.32 -17.79 4.70
CA ALA A 101 -15.44 -18.28 5.52
C ALA A 101 -15.04 -18.45 7.00
N GLN A 102 -13.77 -18.73 7.28
CA GLN A 102 -13.24 -18.88 8.64
C GLN A 102 -12.78 -17.55 9.26
N ALA A 103 -12.58 -16.51 8.44
CA ALA A 103 -12.04 -15.23 8.90
C ALA A 103 -12.85 -14.57 10.04
N PRO A 104 -14.20 -14.56 10.02
CA PRO A 104 -14.98 -13.97 11.12
C PRO A 104 -14.78 -14.70 12.44
N ALA A 105 -14.76 -16.04 12.45
CA ALA A 105 -14.54 -16.81 13.66
C ALA A 105 -13.14 -16.60 14.24
N LEU A 106 -12.13 -16.57 13.36
CA LEU A 106 -10.75 -16.26 13.75
C LEU A 106 -10.64 -14.85 14.34
N HIS A 107 -11.28 -13.87 13.75
CA HIS A 107 -11.28 -12.49 14.24
C HIS A 107 -11.95 -12.41 15.62
N GLN A 108 -13.09 -13.04 15.83
CA GLN A 108 -13.77 -13.06 17.14
C GLN A 108 -12.88 -13.69 18.23
N LYS A 109 -12.18 -14.79 17.89
CA LYS A 109 -11.22 -15.41 18.81
C LYS A 109 -10.08 -14.46 19.17
N GLN A 110 -9.49 -13.78 18.20
CA GLN A 110 -8.41 -12.80 18.41
C GLN A 110 -8.89 -11.60 19.24
N LEU A 111 -10.10 -11.09 18.98
CA LEU A 111 -10.71 -10.01 19.75
C LEU A 111 -10.97 -10.42 21.21
N ALA A 112 -11.42 -11.65 21.46
CA ALA A 112 -11.63 -12.14 22.83
C ALA A 112 -10.30 -12.19 23.61
N ILE A 113 -9.22 -12.69 22.99
CA ILE A 113 -7.89 -12.71 23.59
C ILE A 113 -7.40 -11.28 23.90
N TRP A 114 -7.56 -10.37 22.95
CA TRP A 114 -7.15 -8.98 23.09
C TRP A 114 -7.92 -8.28 24.22
N LYS A 115 -9.25 -8.46 24.28
CA LYS A 115 -10.10 -7.91 25.36
C LYS A 115 -9.68 -8.43 26.73
N ALA A 116 -9.44 -9.73 26.88
CA ALA A 116 -8.99 -10.32 28.14
C ALA A 116 -7.63 -9.74 28.59
N ALA A 117 -6.70 -9.56 27.65
CA ALA A 117 -5.41 -8.94 27.95
C ALA A 117 -5.54 -7.46 28.36
N SER A 118 -6.40 -6.71 27.68
CA SER A 118 -6.71 -5.31 28.00
C SER A 118 -7.32 -5.14 29.38
N GLU A 119 -8.31 -5.98 29.72
CA GLU A 119 -8.95 -5.94 31.06
C GLU A 119 -7.96 -6.35 32.17
N LYS A 120 -7.12 -7.34 31.92
CA LYS A 120 -6.05 -7.74 32.87
C LYS A 120 -5.07 -6.60 33.13
N ALA A 121 -4.64 -5.90 32.11
CA ALA A 121 -3.74 -4.75 32.25
C ALA A 121 -4.42 -3.60 33.02
N LYS A 122 -5.70 -3.32 32.71
CA LYS A 122 -6.50 -2.32 33.42
C LYS A 122 -6.65 -2.64 34.91
N ALA A 123 -6.93 -3.91 35.24
CA ALA A 123 -7.03 -4.35 36.63
C ALA A 123 -5.67 -4.25 37.37
N ALA A 124 -4.56 -4.42 36.66
CA ALA A 124 -3.22 -4.27 37.20
C ALA A 124 -2.71 -2.82 37.22
N GLY A 125 -3.49 -1.83 36.75
CA GLY A 125 -3.06 -0.43 36.65
C GLY A 125 -1.90 -0.20 35.66
N THR A 126 -1.69 -1.11 34.69
CA THR A 126 -0.60 -1.02 33.71
C THR A 126 -1.12 -0.51 32.35
N PRO A 127 -0.33 0.33 31.62
CA PRO A 127 -0.71 0.77 30.30
C PRO A 127 -0.87 -0.40 29.32
N PHE A 128 -1.95 -0.40 28.53
CA PHE A 128 -2.16 -1.37 27.44
C PHE A 128 -2.23 -0.66 26.11
N VAL A 129 -1.10 -0.63 25.41
CA VAL A 129 -0.92 0.12 24.13
C VAL A 129 -1.12 -0.74 22.88
N VAL A 130 -1.49 -2.02 23.05
CA VAL A 130 -1.71 -2.93 21.92
C VAL A 130 -3.05 -2.59 21.24
N PRO A 131 -3.06 -2.22 19.96
CA PRO A 131 -4.30 -1.94 19.25
C PRO A 131 -5.13 -3.22 19.06
N PRO A 132 -6.46 -3.11 18.90
CA PRO A 132 -7.31 -4.27 18.64
C PRO A 132 -6.91 -4.95 17.32
N PRO A 133 -7.04 -6.28 17.22
CA PRO A 133 -6.76 -7.02 16.00
C PRO A 133 -7.67 -6.54 14.86
N LYS A 134 -7.08 -6.38 13.67
CA LYS A 134 -7.81 -6.02 12.46
C LYS A 134 -8.54 -7.23 11.90
N ASP A 135 -9.69 -6.99 11.26
CA ASP A 135 -10.42 -8.05 10.56
C ASP A 135 -9.56 -8.69 9.46
N PRO A 136 -9.25 -9.99 9.55
CA PRO A 136 -8.43 -10.69 8.56
C PRO A 136 -9.03 -10.68 7.15
N HIS A 137 -10.37 -10.74 7.03
CA HIS A 137 -11.05 -10.69 5.74
C HIS A 137 -10.95 -9.31 5.08
N ALA A 138 -11.17 -8.24 5.86
CA ALA A 138 -10.97 -6.88 5.37
C ALA A 138 -9.51 -6.64 4.95
N MET A 139 -8.56 -7.15 5.72
CA MET A 139 -7.15 -7.05 5.40
C MET A 139 -6.75 -7.86 4.16
N TYR A 140 -7.32 -9.05 3.98
CA TYR A 140 -7.12 -9.88 2.79
C TYR A 140 -7.59 -9.16 1.53
N LYS A 141 -8.83 -8.63 1.54
CA LYS A 141 -9.42 -7.87 0.43
C LYS A 141 -8.64 -6.58 0.12
N LEU A 142 -8.12 -5.92 1.14
CA LEU A 142 -7.42 -4.64 0.98
C LEU A 142 -6.02 -4.82 0.39
N LYS A 143 -5.30 -5.86 0.84
CA LYS A 143 -3.88 -6.05 0.52
C LYS A 143 -3.64 -6.97 -0.67
N GLY A 144 -4.52 -7.94 -0.89
CA GLY A 144 -4.31 -9.02 -1.85
C GLY A 144 -3.09 -9.89 -1.51
N GLY A 145 -2.69 -10.71 -2.46
CA GLY A 145 -1.44 -11.49 -2.43
C GLY A 145 -0.20 -10.67 -2.80
N PRO A 146 0.97 -11.31 -2.83
CA PRO A 146 2.17 -10.69 -3.37
C PRO A 146 1.94 -10.33 -4.85
N ALA A 147 2.51 -9.22 -5.31
CA ALA A 147 2.22 -8.56 -6.58
C ALA A 147 0.79 -8.04 -6.78
N GLY A 148 -0.14 -8.28 -5.85
CA GLY A 148 -1.56 -7.95 -6.06
C GLY A 148 -1.82 -6.45 -6.23
N LEU A 149 -1.15 -5.60 -5.48
CA LEU A 149 -1.29 -4.14 -5.62
C LEU A 149 -0.54 -3.61 -6.85
N PHE A 150 0.57 -4.22 -7.23
CA PHE A 150 1.22 -3.94 -8.50
C PHE A 150 0.24 -4.21 -9.66
N ASN A 151 -0.36 -5.39 -9.70
CA ASN A 151 -1.28 -5.80 -10.74
C ASN A 151 -2.55 -4.94 -10.82
N GLY A 152 -3.11 -4.56 -9.67
CA GLY A 152 -4.40 -3.87 -9.62
C GLY A 152 -4.31 -2.35 -9.62
N LYS A 153 -3.15 -1.76 -9.26
CA LYS A 153 -3.05 -0.31 -9.02
C LYS A 153 -1.87 0.37 -9.70
N VAL A 154 -0.82 -0.35 -10.04
CA VAL A 154 0.40 0.24 -10.60
C VAL A 154 0.45 0.05 -12.11
N VAL A 155 0.22 -1.15 -12.60
CA VAL A 155 0.37 -1.49 -14.01
C VAL A 155 -0.57 -0.67 -14.91
N ASN A 156 -1.76 -0.34 -14.45
CA ASN A 156 -2.72 0.50 -15.17
C ASN A 156 -2.31 1.98 -15.29
N LEU A 157 -1.28 2.41 -14.55
CA LEU A 157 -0.73 3.75 -14.60
C LEU A 157 0.50 3.86 -15.53
N VAL A 158 1.07 2.74 -15.96
CA VAL A 158 2.27 2.73 -16.83
C VAL A 158 2.11 3.60 -18.09
N PRO A 159 0.92 3.69 -18.74
CA PRO A 159 0.74 4.59 -19.89
C PRO A 159 0.87 6.11 -19.57
N TYR A 160 0.79 6.51 -18.29
CA TYR A 160 0.93 7.91 -17.90
C TYR A 160 2.41 8.31 -17.81
N THR A 161 2.77 9.42 -18.44
CA THR A 161 4.09 10.04 -18.26
C THR A 161 4.21 10.60 -16.83
N LEU A 162 5.21 10.11 -16.09
CA LEU A 162 5.51 10.55 -14.73
C LEU A 162 6.85 11.32 -14.68
N ARG A 163 6.93 12.33 -13.85
CA ARG A 163 8.19 13.05 -13.53
C ARG A 163 8.93 12.43 -12.36
N GLY A 164 8.26 11.69 -11.51
CA GLY A 164 8.86 11.04 -10.36
C GLY A 164 7.87 10.27 -9.52
N MET A 165 8.38 9.49 -8.60
CA MET A 165 7.61 8.70 -7.64
C MET A 165 8.10 8.98 -6.23
N LEU A 166 7.16 8.99 -5.29
CA LEU A 166 7.42 9.04 -3.86
C LEU A 166 7.12 7.67 -3.26
N TRP A 167 8.11 7.09 -2.61
CA TRP A 167 7.94 5.84 -1.87
C TRP A 167 8.00 6.11 -0.37
N TYR A 168 6.92 5.78 0.34
CA TYR A 168 6.81 5.90 1.78
C TYR A 168 6.19 4.61 2.34
N GLN A 169 7.03 3.63 2.65
CA GLN A 169 6.65 2.31 3.13
C GLN A 169 7.88 1.64 3.76
N GLY A 170 7.71 0.68 4.66
CA GLY A 170 8.80 -0.09 5.27
C GLY A 170 8.35 -0.85 6.52
N GLU A 171 7.38 -0.33 7.25
CA GLU A 171 6.91 -0.85 8.53
C GLU A 171 6.43 -2.31 8.44
N GLY A 172 5.75 -2.66 7.32
CA GLY A 172 5.28 -4.02 7.06
C GLY A 172 6.40 -5.05 6.81
N ASN A 173 7.63 -4.59 6.61
CA ASN A 173 8.80 -5.41 6.32
C ASN A 173 9.90 -5.30 7.37
N ALA A 174 9.66 -4.59 8.49
CA ALA A 174 10.66 -4.32 9.53
C ALA A 174 11.28 -5.60 10.15
N GLY A 175 10.56 -6.74 10.08
CA GLY A 175 11.06 -8.02 10.57
C GLY A 175 12.19 -8.67 9.73
N ASN A 176 12.41 -8.19 8.50
CA ASN A 176 13.48 -8.68 7.62
C ASN A 176 14.09 -7.54 6.78
N PRO A 177 14.95 -6.71 7.39
CA PRO A 177 15.51 -5.53 6.72
C PRO A 177 16.48 -5.87 5.57
N GLY A 178 17.17 -7.01 5.62
CA GLY A 178 18.05 -7.47 4.54
C GLY A 178 17.28 -7.80 3.27
N LEU A 179 16.20 -8.54 3.40
CA LEU A 179 15.31 -8.85 2.28
C LEU A 179 14.62 -7.59 1.74
N TYR A 180 14.19 -6.69 2.63
CA TYR A 180 13.59 -5.42 2.23
C TYR A 180 14.51 -4.58 1.35
N HIS A 181 15.79 -4.52 1.64
CA HIS A 181 16.77 -3.82 0.82
C HIS A 181 16.79 -4.35 -0.63
N LYS A 182 16.81 -5.67 -0.80
CA LYS A 182 16.73 -6.31 -2.14
C LYS A 182 15.41 -5.99 -2.84
N GLN A 183 14.29 -6.12 -2.14
CA GLN A 183 12.96 -5.85 -2.70
C GLN A 183 12.78 -4.39 -3.09
N LEU A 184 13.33 -3.44 -2.31
CA LEU A 184 13.31 -2.02 -2.66
C LEU A 184 14.13 -1.74 -3.91
N THR A 185 15.31 -2.37 -4.04
CA THR A 185 16.13 -2.28 -5.25
C THR A 185 15.38 -2.82 -6.46
N GLN A 186 14.74 -3.98 -6.34
CA GLN A 186 13.90 -4.57 -7.39
C GLN A 186 12.75 -3.65 -7.79
N LEU A 187 12.04 -3.07 -6.81
CA LEU A 187 10.94 -2.13 -7.05
C LEU A 187 11.42 -0.92 -7.84
N VAL A 188 12.45 -0.24 -7.36
CA VAL A 188 12.97 0.98 -8.00
C VAL A 188 13.46 0.69 -9.42
N THR A 189 14.22 -0.39 -9.61
CA THR A 189 14.79 -0.75 -10.92
C THR A 189 13.69 -1.14 -11.90
N SER A 190 12.76 -2.02 -11.50
CA SER A 190 11.68 -2.49 -12.37
C SER A 190 10.71 -1.37 -12.75
N TRP A 191 10.34 -0.52 -11.79
CA TRP A 191 9.44 0.60 -12.08
C TRP A 191 10.12 1.63 -13.01
N ARG A 192 11.42 1.91 -12.84
CA ARG A 192 12.14 2.76 -13.78
C ARG A 192 12.14 2.20 -15.21
N THR A 193 12.24 0.88 -15.36
CA THR A 193 12.17 0.22 -16.68
C THR A 193 10.76 0.34 -17.28
N LEU A 194 9.70 0.30 -16.48
CA LEU A 194 8.32 0.44 -16.97
C LEU A 194 7.98 1.85 -17.47
N TRP A 195 8.67 2.89 -16.98
CA TRP A 195 8.42 4.29 -17.33
C TRP A 195 9.55 4.91 -18.17
N GLN A 196 10.32 4.12 -18.89
CA GLN A 196 11.33 4.60 -19.85
C GLN A 196 10.71 5.10 -21.15
#